data_eef4f425eb5443e0d5a2ec43b003d37d
#
_entry.id   eef4f425eb5443e0d5a2ec43b003d37d
#
_cell.length_a   1.000
_cell.length_b   1.000
_cell.length_c   1.000
_cell.angle_alpha   90.00
_cell.angle_beta   90.00
_cell.angle_gamma   90.00
#
_symmetry.space_group_name_H-M   'P 1'
#
loop_
_entity.id
_entity.type
_entity.pdbx_description
1 polymer ?
#
loop_
_entity_poly.entity_id
_entity_poly.type
_entity_poly.pdbx_seq_one_letter_code
_entity_poly.pdbx_strand_id
1 'polypeptide(L)'
;MIFVTLGTQDKSFTRLLKAIEKEIKKGGIKEKVIVQAGHTKYNSDNMEIIDLLPTDQFEKYMDEADLIITHGGAGSILGAIKRGKPVIAAARLKKYKEHTNDHQKQIIKEFSNAGYILELRDFSKLGKLIEKIKNFKAKKFKSNTQNMINMIEDYIEKDNHISWYNKYKEVLLYLFFGGLTTLVNIITFFVLRLFNVEIYISNLVAWIVSVLFAFITNKIIVFESDAKDKKKNIRELVSFFGFRILSLGMDMLSMYLLLQILSTGELFAKIVTNIIVVILNYIFSKLFIFKK
;
A
#
# COMPACT_ATOMS: atom_id res chain seq x y z
N MET A 1 -6.01 25.45 -24.79
CA MET A 1 -6.96 26.16 -23.90
C MET A 1 -6.32 26.44 -22.53
N ILE A 2 -6.84 27.42 -21.79
CA ILE A 2 -6.44 27.71 -20.41
C ILE A 2 -7.49 27.15 -19.46
N PHE A 3 -7.09 26.32 -18.51
CA PHE A 3 -7.97 25.86 -17.44
C PHE A 3 -7.69 26.61 -16.14
N VAL A 4 -8.74 27.20 -15.57
CA VAL A 4 -8.66 27.96 -14.32
C VAL A 4 -9.40 27.20 -13.23
N THR A 5 -8.75 26.94 -12.09
CA THR A 5 -9.43 26.32 -10.96
C THR A 5 -9.26 27.13 -9.68
N LEU A 6 -10.40 27.48 -9.09
CA LEU A 6 -10.43 28.24 -7.84
C LEU A 6 -10.61 27.35 -6.60
N GLY A 7 -10.69 26.03 -6.80
CA GLY A 7 -10.93 25.08 -5.72
C GLY A 7 -12.38 25.04 -5.25
N THR A 8 -12.63 24.32 -4.16
CA THR A 8 -13.98 24.03 -3.63
C THR A 8 -14.32 24.79 -2.36
N GLN A 9 -13.44 25.69 -1.91
CA GLN A 9 -13.66 26.46 -0.68
C GLN A 9 -14.85 27.44 -0.82
N ASP A 10 -15.59 27.63 0.25
CA ASP A 10 -16.81 28.46 0.36
C ASP A 10 -16.61 29.98 0.15
N LYS A 11 -15.35 30.42 -0.01
CA LYS A 11 -15.00 31.85 -0.17
C LYS A 11 -14.72 32.20 -1.61
N SER A 12 -15.19 33.40 -2.00
CA SER A 12 -15.05 33.91 -3.36
C SER A 12 -13.61 34.33 -3.69
N PHE A 13 -13.16 34.10 -4.94
CA PHE A 13 -11.86 34.55 -5.44
C PHE A 13 -12.01 35.39 -6.73
N THR A 14 -12.93 36.35 -6.71
CA THR A 14 -13.28 37.22 -7.84
C THR A 14 -12.11 38.02 -8.38
N ARG A 15 -11.13 38.35 -7.55
CA ARG A 15 -9.94 39.13 -7.92
C ARG A 15 -9.12 38.45 -9.03
N LEU A 16 -8.99 37.12 -9.00
CA LEU A 16 -8.29 36.38 -10.05
C LEU A 16 -9.08 36.40 -11.36
N LEU A 17 -10.39 36.15 -11.31
CA LEU A 17 -11.23 36.17 -12.51
C LEU A 17 -11.26 37.56 -13.17
N LYS A 18 -11.33 38.64 -12.39
CA LYS A 18 -11.23 40.02 -12.91
C LYS A 18 -9.90 40.28 -13.61
N ALA A 19 -8.80 39.75 -13.10
CA ALA A 19 -7.50 39.89 -13.76
C ALA A 19 -7.43 39.13 -15.09
N ILE A 20 -7.97 37.90 -15.13
CA ILE A 20 -8.04 37.07 -16.35
C ILE A 20 -8.95 37.78 -17.39
N GLU A 21 -10.13 38.20 -17.01
CA GLU A 21 -11.06 38.96 -17.86
C GLU A 21 -10.40 40.21 -18.47
N LYS A 22 -9.65 40.93 -17.66
CA LYS A 22 -8.90 42.12 -18.14
C LYS A 22 -7.85 41.79 -19.19
N GLU A 23 -7.12 40.68 -19.01
CA GLU A 23 -6.11 40.25 -19.98
C GLU A 23 -6.75 39.68 -21.27
N ILE A 24 -7.92 39.04 -21.21
CA ILE A 24 -8.68 38.64 -22.39
C ILE A 24 -9.09 39.89 -23.21
N LYS A 25 -9.69 40.88 -22.55
CA LYS A 25 -10.13 42.14 -23.20
C LYS A 25 -8.99 42.93 -23.81
N LYS A 26 -7.77 42.83 -23.31
CA LYS A 26 -6.56 43.43 -23.88
C LYS A 26 -5.96 42.60 -25.03
N GLY A 27 -6.46 41.41 -25.31
CA GLY A 27 -5.90 40.48 -26.31
C GLY A 27 -4.63 39.76 -25.85
N GLY A 28 -4.30 39.80 -24.55
CA GLY A 28 -3.19 39.05 -23.96
C GLY A 28 -3.47 37.57 -23.80
N ILE A 29 -4.75 37.21 -23.72
CA ILE A 29 -5.24 35.85 -23.75
C ILE A 29 -6.15 35.70 -24.97
N LYS A 30 -5.81 34.80 -25.88
CA LYS A 30 -6.58 34.51 -27.10
C LYS A 30 -7.21 33.11 -27.08
N GLU A 31 -6.71 32.26 -26.21
CA GLU A 31 -7.12 30.89 -26.03
C GLU A 31 -8.47 30.82 -25.30
N LYS A 32 -9.24 29.75 -25.57
CA LYS A 32 -10.45 29.44 -24.78
C LYS A 32 -10.09 29.30 -23.30
N VAL A 33 -10.86 29.94 -22.43
CA VAL A 33 -10.69 29.89 -20.97
C VAL A 33 -11.90 29.17 -20.35
N ILE A 34 -11.63 28.06 -19.66
CA ILE A 34 -12.63 27.32 -18.89
C ILE A 34 -12.29 27.46 -17.41
N VAL A 35 -13.29 27.77 -16.61
CA VAL A 35 -13.13 28.09 -15.18
C VAL A 35 -13.96 27.16 -14.32
N GLN A 36 -13.33 26.42 -13.42
CA GLN A 36 -14.03 25.89 -12.27
C GLN A 36 -14.00 26.91 -11.14
N ALA A 37 -15.13 27.60 -10.95
CA ALA A 37 -15.23 28.75 -10.04
C ALA A 37 -15.49 28.35 -8.57
N GLY A 38 -15.95 27.13 -8.29
CA GLY A 38 -16.38 26.72 -6.96
C GLY A 38 -17.55 27.58 -6.48
N HIS A 39 -17.39 28.19 -5.31
CA HIS A 39 -18.39 29.12 -4.75
C HIS A 39 -18.23 30.57 -5.22
N THR A 40 -17.31 30.86 -6.16
CA THR A 40 -17.12 32.19 -6.68
C THR A 40 -18.16 32.52 -7.73
N LYS A 41 -19.11 33.36 -7.41
CA LYS A 41 -20.11 33.84 -8.38
C LYS A 41 -19.50 34.93 -9.27
N TYR A 42 -19.44 34.65 -10.56
CA TYR A 42 -18.89 35.55 -11.58
C TYR A 42 -19.56 35.28 -12.94
N ASN A 43 -19.91 36.32 -13.65
CA ASN A 43 -20.46 36.24 -15.00
C ASN A 43 -19.46 36.82 -16.00
N SER A 44 -19.25 36.15 -17.12
CA SER A 44 -18.36 36.58 -18.19
C SER A 44 -18.85 36.05 -19.54
N ASP A 45 -18.81 36.95 -20.56
CA ASP A 45 -19.05 36.55 -21.96
C ASP A 45 -17.77 36.02 -22.63
N ASN A 46 -16.63 36.10 -21.94
CA ASN A 46 -15.31 35.75 -22.47
C ASN A 46 -14.72 34.47 -21.87
N MET A 47 -15.36 33.92 -20.84
CA MET A 47 -14.93 32.69 -20.16
C MET A 47 -16.10 31.75 -19.94
N GLU A 48 -15.88 30.48 -20.12
CA GLU A 48 -16.85 29.44 -19.73
C GLU A 48 -16.70 29.16 -18.23
N ILE A 49 -17.72 29.57 -17.45
CA ILE A 49 -17.69 29.47 -15.99
C ILE A 49 -18.58 28.34 -15.53
N ILE A 50 -18.01 27.40 -14.78
CA ILE A 50 -18.68 26.22 -14.23
C ILE A 50 -18.46 26.25 -12.71
N ASP A 51 -19.52 26.11 -11.92
CA ASP A 51 -19.41 26.15 -10.46
C ASP A 51 -18.53 24.99 -9.95
N LEU A 52 -18.96 23.75 -10.09
CA LEU A 52 -18.24 22.55 -9.70
C LEU A 52 -18.28 21.51 -10.83
N LEU A 53 -17.15 20.90 -11.08
CA LEU A 53 -17.01 19.83 -12.06
C LEU A 53 -17.01 18.45 -11.37
N PRO A 54 -17.66 17.46 -11.96
CA PRO A 54 -17.38 16.06 -11.62
C PRO A 54 -15.89 15.73 -11.79
N THR A 55 -15.39 14.77 -11.00
CA THR A 55 -13.96 14.46 -10.97
C THR A 55 -13.40 14.09 -12.34
N ASP A 56 -14.11 13.29 -13.11
CA ASP A 56 -13.74 12.86 -14.46
C ASP A 56 -13.60 14.05 -15.44
N GLN A 57 -14.54 14.99 -15.38
CA GLN A 57 -14.46 16.20 -16.21
C GLN A 57 -13.35 17.15 -15.75
N PHE A 58 -13.13 17.27 -14.43
CA PHE A 58 -12.01 18.06 -13.90
C PHE A 58 -10.67 17.49 -14.37
N GLU A 59 -10.47 16.18 -14.25
CA GLU A 59 -9.28 15.48 -14.72
C GLU A 59 -9.08 15.68 -16.22
N LYS A 60 -10.13 15.56 -17.01
CA LYS A 60 -10.11 15.80 -18.46
C LYS A 60 -9.63 17.22 -18.79
N TYR A 61 -10.17 18.26 -18.16
CA TYR A 61 -9.72 19.62 -18.40
C TYR A 61 -8.29 19.89 -17.93
N MET A 62 -7.86 19.22 -16.83
CA MET A 62 -6.46 19.26 -16.40
C MET A 62 -5.52 18.65 -17.44
N ASP A 63 -5.93 17.58 -18.11
CA ASP A 63 -5.14 16.91 -19.14
C ASP A 63 -5.13 17.65 -20.48
N GLU A 64 -6.24 18.27 -20.87
CA GLU A 64 -6.38 19.03 -22.14
C GLU A 64 -5.79 20.44 -22.08
N ALA A 65 -5.56 20.99 -20.89
CA ALA A 65 -5.07 22.37 -20.74
C ALA A 65 -3.63 22.52 -21.22
N ASP A 66 -3.37 23.62 -21.95
CA ASP A 66 -2.02 24.07 -22.30
C ASP A 66 -1.39 24.89 -21.17
N LEU A 67 -2.23 25.54 -20.35
CA LEU A 67 -1.85 26.33 -19.18
C LEU A 67 -2.91 26.16 -18.09
N ILE A 68 -2.46 25.97 -16.86
CA ILE A 68 -3.32 25.94 -15.68
C ILE A 68 -3.07 27.17 -14.83
N ILE A 69 -4.15 27.92 -14.53
CA ILE A 69 -4.13 29.02 -13.57
C ILE A 69 -4.92 28.57 -12.34
N THR A 70 -4.27 28.58 -11.17
CA THR A 70 -4.90 28.02 -9.98
C THR A 70 -4.70 28.87 -8.73
N HIS A 71 -5.57 28.64 -7.74
CA HIS A 71 -5.36 29.12 -6.38
C HIS A 71 -4.22 28.34 -5.70
N GLY A 72 -3.78 28.76 -4.52
CA GLY A 72 -2.68 28.14 -3.77
C GLY A 72 -2.99 26.79 -3.10
N GLY A 73 -3.94 26.03 -3.61
CA GLY A 73 -4.25 24.70 -3.12
C GLY A 73 -3.20 23.68 -3.57
N ALA A 74 -2.56 22.99 -2.62
CA ALA A 74 -1.52 22.00 -2.91
C ALA A 74 -2.01 20.89 -3.85
N GLY A 75 -3.24 20.41 -3.69
CA GLY A 75 -3.82 19.35 -4.53
C GLY A 75 -3.91 19.76 -6.02
N SER A 76 -4.41 20.95 -6.32
CA SER A 76 -4.51 21.47 -7.70
C SER A 76 -3.13 21.71 -8.32
N ILE A 77 -2.19 22.27 -7.56
CA ILE A 77 -0.80 22.46 -8.01
C ILE A 77 -0.14 21.12 -8.30
N LEU A 78 -0.19 20.17 -7.36
CA LEU A 78 0.40 18.84 -7.53
C LEU A 78 -0.23 18.07 -8.69
N GLY A 79 -1.56 18.14 -8.83
CA GLY A 79 -2.27 17.54 -9.95
C GLY A 79 -1.77 18.04 -11.31
N ALA A 80 -1.53 19.33 -11.42
CA ALA A 80 -1.04 19.97 -12.65
C ALA A 80 0.44 19.62 -12.94
N ILE A 81 1.33 19.77 -11.96
CA ILE A 81 2.77 19.52 -12.17
C ILE A 81 3.10 18.04 -12.40
N LYS A 82 2.34 17.10 -11.81
CA LYS A 82 2.47 15.66 -12.10
C LYS A 82 2.14 15.34 -13.55
N ARG A 83 1.24 16.09 -14.18
CA ARG A 83 0.90 15.99 -15.60
C ARG A 83 1.85 16.76 -16.52
N GLY A 84 2.87 17.41 -15.94
CA GLY A 84 3.81 18.22 -16.70
C GLY A 84 3.22 19.52 -17.25
N LYS A 85 2.06 19.97 -16.73
CA LYS A 85 1.39 21.19 -17.21
C LYS A 85 2.07 22.46 -16.66
N PRO A 86 2.21 23.51 -17.48
CA PRO A 86 2.62 24.83 -17.01
C PRO A 86 1.59 25.39 -16.02
N VAL A 87 2.05 25.96 -14.91
CA VAL A 87 1.17 26.45 -13.84
C VAL A 87 1.51 27.87 -13.44
N ILE A 88 0.49 28.72 -13.40
CA ILE A 88 0.52 30.03 -12.71
C ILE A 88 -0.38 29.94 -11.49
N ALA A 89 0.16 30.16 -10.29
CA ALA A 89 -0.60 30.09 -9.05
C ALA A 89 -0.71 31.44 -8.35
N ALA A 90 -1.92 31.77 -7.87
CA ALA A 90 -2.25 33.01 -7.17
C ALA A 90 -2.85 32.70 -5.78
N ALA A 91 -2.29 33.25 -4.71
CA ALA A 91 -2.78 33.02 -3.37
C ALA A 91 -4.10 33.75 -3.10
N ARG A 92 -5.06 33.04 -2.49
CA ARG A 92 -6.19 33.64 -1.77
C ARG A 92 -5.67 34.29 -0.48
N LEU A 93 -6.17 35.45 -0.12
CA LEU A 93 -5.64 36.24 0.98
C LEU A 93 -6.73 36.57 2.02
N LYS A 94 -6.35 36.44 3.30
CA LYS A 94 -7.23 36.80 4.43
C LYS A 94 -7.72 38.25 4.35
N LYS A 95 -6.84 39.18 3.97
CA LYS A 95 -7.17 40.64 3.85
C LYS A 95 -8.29 40.92 2.87
N TYR A 96 -8.52 40.07 1.86
CA TYR A 96 -9.60 40.16 0.89
C TYR A 96 -10.77 39.24 1.20
N LYS A 97 -10.78 38.60 2.38
CA LYS A 97 -11.79 37.64 2.82
C LYS A 97 -11.89 36.40 1.88
N GLU A 98 -10.83 36.09 1.15
CA GLU A 98 -10.73 34.99 0.19
C GLU A 98 -10.30 33.68 0.87
N HIS A 99 -9.72 33.77 2.06
CA HIS A 99 -9.26 32.64 2.87
C HIS A 99 -9.29 32.98 4.37
N THR A 100 -9.24 31.95 5.21
CA THR A 100 -9.16 32.10 6.68
C THR A 100 -7.78 32.59 7.15
N ASN A 101 -6.73 32.24 6.42
CA ASN A 101 -5.32 32.58 6.66
C ASN A 101 -4.57 32.83 5.36
N ASP A 102 -3.27 33.14 5.45
CA ASP A 102 -2.40 33.40 4.29
C ASP A 102 -1.46 32.22 3.95
N HIS A 103 -1.78 31.00 4.41
CA HIS A 103 -0.94 29.80 4.23
C HIS A 103 -0.67 29.48 2.74
N GLN A 104 -1.61 29.76 1.85
CA GLN A 104 -1.43 29.56 0.41
C GLN A 104 -0.23 30.31 -0.16
N LYS A 105 0.16 31.47 0.41
CA LYS A 105 1.40 32.19 0.01
C LYS A 105 2.64 31.33 0.24
N GLN A 106 2.70 30.63 1.38
CA GLN A 106 3.84 29.77 1.71
C GLN A 106 3.93 28.61 0.72
N ILE A 107 2.81 27.93 0.49
CA ILE A 107 2.74 26.82 -0.47
C ILE A 107 3.21 27.24 -1.86
N ILE A 108 2.64 28.32 -2.40
CA ILE A 108 2.99 28.82 -3.73
C ILE A 108 4.48 29.22 -3.80
N LYS A 109 4.98 29.90 -2.76
CA LYS A 109 6.38 30.30 -2.69
C LYS A 109 7.33 29.11 -2.75
N GLU A 110 7.04 28.03 -2.01
CA GLU A 110 7.86 26.81 -2.02
C GLU A 110 7.85 26.13 -3.39
N PHE A 111 6.68 25.97 -4.04
CA PHE A 111 6.61 25.40 -5.37
C PHE A 111 7.29 26.29 -6.43
N SER A 112 7.20 27.61 -6.30
CA SER A 112 7.85 28.56 -7.20
C SER A 112 9.36 28.56 -7.01
N ASN A 113 9.86 28.58 -5.77
CA ASN A 113 11.30 28.51 -5.44
C ASN A 113 11.91 27.18 -5.93
N ALA A 114 11.16 26.09 -5.83
CA ALA A 114 11.55 24.78 -6.35
C ALA A 114 11.59 24.72 -7.89
N GLY A 115 11.04 25.74 -8.57
CA GLY A 115 11.04 25.83 -10.03
C GLY A 115 9.94 25.00 -10.71
N TYR A 116 8.88 24.69 -10.01
CA TYR A 116 7.75 23.94 -10.56
C TYR A 116 6.67 24.79 -11.21
N ILE A 117 6.46 26.02 -10.70
CA ILE A 117 5.37 26.91 -11.10
C ILE A 117 5.84 28.38 -11.17
N LEU A 118 5.01 29.24 -11.75
CA LEU A 118 5.16 30.72 -11.63
C LEU A 118 4.14 31.25 -10.61
N GLU A 119 4.62 32.09 -9.70
CA GLU A 119 3.80 32.77 -8.69
C GLU A 119 3.23 34.08 -9.20
N LEU A 120 1.91 34.27 -9.12
CA LEU A 120 1.22 35.52 -9.39
C LEU A 120 0.96 36.27 -8.07
N ARG A 121 1.84 37.22 -7.73
CA ARG A 121 1.71 38.15 -6.57
C ARG A 121 0.94 39.39 -6.89
N ASP A 122 1.26 39.97 -8.04
CA ASP A 122 0.68 41.22 -8.55
C ASP A 122 -0.19 40.90 -9.77
N PHE A 123 -1.50 41.02 -9.61
CA PHE A 123 -2.47 40.68 -10.63
C PHE A 123 -2.37 41.57 -11.89
N SER A 124 -1.81 42.79 -11.78
CA SER A 124 -1.53 43.64 -12.93
C SER A 124 -0.46 43.08 -13.87
N LYS A 125 0.33 42.11 -13.39
CA LYS A 125 1.42 41.46 -14.14
C LYS A 125 1.03 40.12 -14.74
N LEU A 126 -0.25 39.75 -14.70
CA LEU A 126 -0.71 38.45 -15.22
C LEU A 126 -0.31 38.24 -16.69
N GLY A 127 -0.52 39.22 -17.55
CA GLY A 127 -0.12 39.16 -18.97
C GLY A 127 1.36 38.85 -19.16
N LYS A 128 2.24 39.53 -18.39
CA LYS A 128 3.69 39.25 -18.43
C LYS A 128 4.02 37.81 -17.98
N LEU A 129 3.28 37.28 -17.02
CA LEU A 129 3.49 35.89 -16.58
C LEU A 129 2.99 34.88 -17.62
N ILE A 130 1.90 35.20 -18.35
CA ILE A 130 1.40 34.37 -19.46
C ILE A 130 2.42 34.33 -20.62
N GLU A 131 3.07 35.42 -20.92
CA GLU A 131 4.18 35.41 -21.90
C GLU A 131 5.37 34.59 -21.39
N LYS A 132 5.76 34.82 -20.13
CA LYS A 132 6.89 34.15 -19.50
C LYS A 132 6.69 32.63 -19.43
N ILE A 133 5.47 32.16 -19.15
CA ILE A 133 5.18 30.73 -18.99
C ILE A 133 5.40 29.92 -20.28
N LYS A 134 5.24 30.55 -21.46
CA LYS A 134 5.46 29.93 -22.77
C LYS A 134 6.90 29.39 -22.92
N ASN A 135 7.86 30.08 -22.29
CA ASN A 135 9.29 29.71 -22.31
C ASN A 135 9.78 29.14 -20.98
N PHE A 136 8.88 28.94 -20.01
CA PHE A 136 9.23 28.44 -18.71
C PHE A 136 9.36 26.89 -18.74
N LYS A 137 10.56 26.41 -18.49
CA LYS A 137 10.81 24.97 -18.36
C LYS A 137 10.66 24.58 -16.89
N ALA A 138 9.49 24.11 -16.53
CA ALA A 138 9.24 23.58 -15.18
C ALA A 138 10.14 22.38 -14.91
N LYS A 139 10.68 22.29 -13.70
CA LYS A 139 11.41 21.10 -13.25
C LYS A 139 10.47 19.89 -13.19
N LYS A 140 10.98 18.72 -13.54
CA LYS A 140 10.22 17.47 -13.41
C LYS A 140 9.97 17.19 -11.93
N PHE A 141 8.72 17.02 -11.56
CA PHE A 141 8.33 16.70 -10.19
C PHE A 141 8.82 15.31 -9.80
N LYS A 142 9.58 15.22 -8.70
CA LYS A 142 9.98 13.95 -8.08
C LYS A 142 9.18 13.76 -6.80
N SER A 143 8.36 12.72 -6.77
CA SER A 143 7.62 12.36 -5.56
C SER A 143 8.57 11.85 -4.48
N ASN A 144 8.36 12.29 -3.24
CA ASN A 144 9.06 11.77 -2.06
C ASN A 144 8.23 10.71 -1.31
N THR A 145 7.19 10.20 -1.94
CA THR A 145 6.24 9.27 -1.30
C THR A 145 6.93 8.02 -0.79
N GLN A 146 7.84 7.42 -1.57
CA GLN A 146 8.53 6.21 -1.15
C GLN A 146 9.43 6.43 0.08
N ASN A 147 10.15 7.55 0.13
CA ASN A 147 10.94 7.88 1.32
C ASN A 147 10.05 8.08 2.55
N MET A 148 8.88 8.71 2.39
CA MET A 148 7.94 8.89 3.48
C MET A 148 7.37 7.53 3.96
N ILE A 149 7.03 6.64 3.02
CA ILE A 149 6.60 5.26 3.34
C ILE A 149 7.71 4.55 4.12
N ASN A 150 8.94 4.55 3.61
CA ASN A 150 10.07 3.91 4.28
C ASN A 150 10.31 4.47 5.70
N MET A 151 10.19 5.80 5.89
CA MET A 151 10.30 6.41 7.22
C MET A 151 9.20 5.97 8.18
N ILE A 152 7.97 5.81 7.67
CA ILE A 152 6.84 5.32 8.49
C ILE A 152 7.04 3.85 8.81
N GLU A 153 7.45 3.04 7.85
CA GLU A 153 7.78 1.62 8.05
C GLU A 153 8.89 1.45 9.09
N ASP A 154 10.00 2.19 8.95
CA ASP A 154 11.09 2.21 9.94
C ASP A 154 10.63 2.62 11.33
N TYR A 155 9.71 3.59 11.43
CA TYR A 155 9.15 4.02 12.71
C TYR A 155 8.28 2.93 13.36
N ILE A 156 7.43 2.28 12.55
CA ILE A 156 6.58 1.17 13.01
C ILE A 156 7.43 -0.05 13.42
N GLU A 157 8.47 -0.37 12.65
CA GLU A 157 9.35 -1.51 12.92
C GLU A 157 10.24 -1.31 14.16
N LYS A 158 10.58 -0.06 14.48
CA LYS A 158 11.33 0.28 15.71
C LYS A 158 10.52 0.11 16.97
N ASP A 159 9.19 0.00 16.89
CA ASP A 159 8.38 -0.30 18.06
C ASP A 159 8.62 -1.76 18.50
N ASN A 160 9.29 -1.94 19.64
CA ASN A 160 9.82 -3.23 20.11
C ASN A 160 8.79 -4.38 20.15
N HIS A 161 7.51 -4.10 20.30
CA HIS A 161 6.44 -5.10 20.30
C HIS A 161 6.16 -5.65 18.89
N ILE A 162 6.15 -4.83 17.86
CA ILE A 162 5.91 -5.23 16.47
C ILE A 162 7.13 -5.98 15.93
N SER A 163 8.34 -5.52 16.27
CA SER A 163 9.61 -6.18 15.91
C SER A 163 9.70 -7.59 16.48
N TRP A 164 9.31 -7.81 17.75
CA TRP A 164 9.29 -9.14 18.37
C TRP A 164 8.31 -10.07 17.68
N TYR A 165 7.07 -9.64 17.44
CA TYR A 165 6.06 -10.45 16.76
C TYR A 165 6.53 -10.85 15.35
N ASN A 166 7.01 -9.91 14.54
CA ASN A 166 7.49 -10.21 13.19
C ASN A 166 8.67 -11.18 13.19
N LYS A 167 9.59 -11.04 14.15
CA LYS A 167 10.73 -11.95 14.32
C LYS A 167 10.31 -13.39 14.61
N TYR A 168 9.26 -13.59 15.41
CA TYR A 168 8.83 -14.93 15.84
C TYR A 168 7.52 -15.39 15.20
N LYS A 169 6.87 -14.57 14.36
CA LYS A 169 5.59 -14.84 13.69
C LYS A 169 5.56 -16.24 13.06
N GLU A 170 6.59 -16.56 12.28
CA GLU A 170 6.69 -17.86 11.58
C GLU A 170 6.70 -19.05 12.55
N VAL A 171 7.49 -18.95 13.62
CA VAL A 171 7.57 -20.00 14.64
C VAL A 171 6.26 -20.13 15.42
N LEU A 172 5.68 -19.00 15.81
CA LEU A 172 4.40 -18.99 16.53
C LEU A 172 3.26 -19.59 15.68
N LEU A 173 3.17 -19.21 14.41
CA LEU A 173 2.20 -19.78 13.48
C LEU A 173 2.45 -21.29 13.27
N TYR A 174 3.72 -21.69 13.14
CA TYR A 174 4.06 -23.12 13.01
C TYR A 174 3.61 -23.93 14.21
N LEU A 175 3.84 -23.46 15.43
CA LEU A 175 3.40 -24.13 16.65
C LEU A 175 1.87 -24.17 16.78
N PHE A 176 1.21 -23.05 16.47
CA PHE A 176 -0.26 -22.97 16.50
C PHE A 176 -0.90 -23.95 15.52
N PHE A 177 -0.48 -23.97 14.25
CA PHE A 177 -1.00 -24.89 13.26
C PHE A 177 -0.57 -26.34 13.50
N GLY A 178 0.56 -26.57 14.17
CA GLY A 178 0.96 -27.86 14.67
C GLY A 178 -0.04 -28.43 15.69
N GLY A 179 -0.48 -27.61 16.63
CA GLY A 179 -1.55 -27.94 17.58
C GLY A 179 -2.88 -28.24 16.88
N LEU A 180 -3.28 -27.39 15.93
CA LEU A 180 -4.48 -27.62 15.12
C LEU A 180 -4.40 -28.90 14.28
N THR A 181 -3.22 -29.25 13.77
CA THR A 181 -3.00 -30.51 13.05
C THR A 181 -3.33 -31.72 13.94
N THR A 182 -2.90 -31.72 15.20
CA THR A 182 -3.23 -32.74 16.18
C THR A 182 -4.74 -32.81 16.43
N LEU A 183 -5.39 -31.68 16.57
CA LEU A 183 -6.85 -31.62 16.74
C LEU A 183 -7.59 -32.19 15.52
N VAL A 184 -7.18 -31.83 14.30
CA VAL A 184 -7.73 -32.40 13.06
C VAL A 184 -7.58 -33.94 13.03
N ASN A 185 -6.41 -34.45 13.43
CA ASN A 185 -6.18 -35.89 13.52
C ASN A 185 -7.18 -36.55 14.44
N ILE A 186 -7.33 -36.06 15.67
CA ILE A 186 -8.24 -36.60 16.69
C ILE A 186 -9.68 -36.54 16.20
N ILE A 187 -10.14 -35.41 15.70
CA ILE A 187 -11.52 -35.23 15.21
C ILE A 187 -11.80 -36.21 14.07
N THR A 188 -10.91 -36.28 13.08
CA THR A 188 -11.08 -37.20 11.94
C THR A 188 -11.16 -38.63 12.39
N PHE A 189 -10.29 -39.05 13.31
CA PHE A 189 -10.31 -40.39 13.86
C PHE A 189 -11.65 -40.73 14.54
N PHE A 190 -12.13 -39.87 15.45
CA PHE A 190 -13.39 -40.10 16.15
C PHE A 190 -14.60 -40.09 15.23
N VAL A 191 -14.64 -39.17 14.25
CA VAL A 191 -15.72 -39.15 13.26
C VAL A 191 -15.79 -40.47 12.48
N LEU A 192 -14.67 -41.00 12.01
CA LEU A 192 -14.64 -42.28 11.31
C LEU A 192 -15.09 -43.44 12.22
N ARG A 193 -14.72 -43.40 13.50
CA ARG A 193 -15.17 -44.41 14.49
C ARG A 193 -16.68 -44.34 14.74
N LEU A 194 -17.30 -43.18 14.68
CA LEU A 194 -18.76 -43.05 14.75
C LEU A 194 -19.47 -43.74 13.58
N PHE A 195 -18.83 -43.81 12.41
CA PHE A 195 -19.34 -44.55 11.24
C PHE A 195 -18.92 -46.04 11.23
N ASN A 196 -18.44 -46.57 12.35
CA ASN A 196 -17.99 -47.96 12.51
C ASN A 196 -16.85 -48.39 11.57
N VAL A 197 -16.06 -47.41 11.06
CA VAL A 197 -14.85 -47.75 10.28
C VAL A 197 -13.84 -48.44 11.17
N GLU A 198 -13.15 -49.44 10.63
CA GLU A 198 -12.13 -50.22 11.33
C GLU A 198 -11.03 -49.28 11.91
N ILE A 199 -10.52 -49.63 13.11
CA ILE A 199 -9.66 -48.75 13.92
C ILE A 199 -8.35 -48.36 13.21
N TYR A 200 -7.70 -49.33 12.54
CA TYR A 200 -6.44 -49.07 11.83
C TYR A 200 -6.65 -48.23 10.58
N ILE A 201 -7.78 -48.46 9.86
CA ILE A 201 -8.18 -47.65 8.72
C ILE A 201 -8.50 -46.20 9.18
N SER A 202 -9.26 -46.06 10.28
CA SER A 202 -9.57 -44.75 10.87
C SER A 202 -8.32 -43.98 11.25
N ASN A 203 -7.33 -44.65 11.85
CA ASN A 203 -6.06 -44.00 12.23
C ASN A 203 -5.23 -43.60 11.01
N LEU A 204 -5.16 -44.46 9.99
CA LEU A 204 -4.43 -44.15 8.76
C LEU A 204 -5.04 -42.94 8.02
N VAL A 205 -6.36 -42.93 7.87
CA VAL A 205 -7.07 -41.84 7.22
C VAL A 205 -6.93 -40.52 8.01
N ALA A 206 -7.06 -40.58 9.34
CA ALA A 206 -6.88 -39.41 10.21
C ALA A 206 -5.46 -38.84 10.09
N TRP A 207 -4.44 -39.72 10.03
CA TRP A 207 -3.06 -39.27 9.81
C TRP A 207 -2.89 -38.60 8.45
N ILE A 208 -3.39 -39.19 7.36
CA ILE A 208 -3.31 -38.60 6.02
C ILE A 208 -3.98 -37.23 5.99
N VAL A 209 -5.21 -37.10 6.51
CA VAL A 209 -5.95 -35.86 6.56
C VAL A 209 -5.20 -34.78 7.36
N SER A 210 -4.65 -35.14 8.51
CA SER A 210 -3.88 -34.21 9.35
C SER A 210 -2.58 -33.74 8.68
N VAL A 211 -1.88 -34.62 7.97
CA VAL A 211 -0.65 -34.27 7.24
C VAL A 211 -0.97 -33.35 6.04
N LEU A 212 -2.08 -33.60 5.35
CA LEU A 212 -2.54 -32.69 4.28
C LEU A 212 -2.92 -31.32 4.82
N PHE A 213 -3.65 -31.27 5.94
CA PHE A 213 -3.95 -30.01 6.63
C PHE A 213 -2.68 -29.26 7.02
N ALA A 214 -1.71 -29.96 7.63
CA ALA A 214 -0.42 -29.38 7.98
C ALA A 214 0.35 -28.86 6.76
N PHE A 215 0.34 -29.60 5.64
CA PHE A 215 0.97 -29.14 4.40
C PHE A 215 0.36 -27.84 3.90
N ILE A 216 -0.97 -27.78 3.82
CA ILE A 216 -1.69 -26.60 3.29
C ILE A 216 -1.43 -25.36 4.18
N THR A 217 -1.59 -25.52 5.49
CA THR A 217 -1.41 -24.39 6.45
C THR A 217 0.04 -23.92 6.51
N ASN A 218 1.00 -24.83 6.54
CA ASN A 218 2.41 -24.47 6.49
C ASN A 218 2.76 -23.77 5.20
N LYS A 219 2.30 -24.27 4.06
CA LYS A 219 2.59 -23.67 2.76
C LYS A 219 2.04 -22.26 2.61
N ILE A 220 0.75 -22.08 2.92
CA ILE A 220 0.03 -20.81 2.61
C ILE A 220 0.24 -19.79 3.72
N ILE A 221 0.19 -20.20 4.99
CA ILE A 221 0.09 -19.27 6.13
C ILE A 221 1.44 -19.11 6.85
N VAL A 222 2.18 -20.22 7.06
CA VAL A 222 3.42 -20.17 7.85
C VAL A 222 4.59 -19.68 7.00
N PHE A 223 4.84 -20.36 5.86
CA PHE A 223 6.01 -20.08 5.02
C PHE A 223 5.70 -19.22 3.78
N GLU A 224 4.43 -18.92 3.52
CA GLU A 224 3.97 -18.07 2.40
C GLU A 224 4.61 -18.47 1.06
N SER A 225 4.69 -19.79 0.77
CA SER A 225 5.31 -20.32 -0.45
C SER A 225 4.44 -20.05 -1.67
N ASP A 226 5.04 -19.54 -2.76
CA ASP A 226 4.31 -19.22 -3.99
C ASP A 226 3.72 -20.47 -4.66
N ALA A 227 2.41 -20.45 -4.89
CA ALA A 227 1.61 -21.59 -5.33
C ALA A 227 1.40 -21.68 -6.86
N LYS A 228 2.04 -20.83 -7.67
CA LYS A 228 1.72 -20.71 -9.11
C LYS A 228 2.21 -21.89 -9.97
N ASP A 229 3.23 -22.63 -9.54
CA ASP A 229 3.78 -23.76 -10.32
C ASP A 229 3.29 -25.10 -9.79
N LYS A 230 2.55 -25.86 -10.63
CA LYS A 230 2.06 -27.22 -10.30
C LYS A 230 3.19 -28.21 -10.00
N LYS A 231 4.31 -28.17 -10.73
CA LYS A 231 5.45 -29.07 -10.49
C LYS A 231 6.11 -28.81 -9.14
N LYS A 232 6.28 -27.53 -8.79
CA LYS A 232 6.77 -27.11 -7.48
C LYS A 232 5.84 -27.61 -6.37
N ASN A 233 4.52 -27.46 -6.54
CA ASN A 233 3.53 -27.93 -5.56
C ASN A 233 3.60 -29.42 -5.29
N ILE A 234 3.70 -30.25 -6.34
CA ILE A 234 3.80 -31.71 -6.18
C ILE A 234 5.12 -32.08 -5.50
N ARG A 235 6.22 -31.46 -5.89
CA ARG A 235 7.53 -31.69 -5.26
C ARG A 235 7.51 -31.33 -3.76
N GLU A 236 6.94 -30.19 -3.40
CA GLU A 236 6.80 -29.76 -2.01
C GLU A 236 5.94 -30.73 -1.21
N LEU A 237 4.82 -31.21 -1.77
CA LEU A 237 3.93 -32.19 -1.15
C LEU A 237 4.65 -33.53 -0.88
N VAL A 238 5.30 -34.08 -1.92
CA VAL A 238 6.05 -35.37 -1.78
C VAL A 238 7.18 -35.20 -0.77
N SER A 239 7.93 -34.12 -0.83
CA SER A 239 9.00 -33.84 0.14
C SER A 239 8.45 -33.72 1.57
N PHE A 240 7.31 -33.02 1.74
CA PHE A 240 6.68 -32.86 3.05
C PHE A 240 6.29 -34.22 3.68
N PHE A 241 5.67 -35.08 2.91
CA PHE A 241 5.36 -36.46 3.37
C PHE A 241 6.64 -37.26 3.66
N GLY A 242 7.64 -37.17 2.80
CA GLY A 242 8.93 -37.88 3.00
C GLY A 242 9.63 -37.44 4.29
N PHE A 243 9.69 -36.11 4.56
CA PHE A 243 10.26 -35.64 5.81
C PHE A 243 9.43 -35.97 7.04
N ARG A 244 8.10 -36.15 6.94
CA ARG A 244 7.27 -36.65 8.03
C ARG A 244 7.58 -38.10 8.37
N ILE A 245 7.81 -38.96 7.38
CA ILE A 245 8.25 -40.33 7.58
C ILE A 245 9.66 -40.35 8.20
N LEU A 246 10.57 -39.51 7.70
CA LEU A 246 11.92 -39.42 8.26
C LEU A 246 11.89 -38.97 9.73
N SER A 247 11.04 -38.01 10.09
CA SER A 247 10.92 -37.57 11.48
C SER A 247 10.35 -38.61 12.42
N LEU A 248 9.50 -39.55 11.93
CA LEU A 248 9.05 -40.71 12.67
C LEU A 248 10.24 -41.66 13.01
N GLY A 249 11.13 -41.91 12.04
CA GLY A 249 12.35 -42.65 12.29
C GLY A 249 13.25 -42.01 13.34
N MET A 250 13.37 -40.66 13.30
CA MET A 250 14.11 -39.92 14.30
C MET A 250 13.45 -39.90 15.68
N ASP A 251 12.11 -39.90 15.76
CA ASP A 251 11.38 -40.09 17.04
C ASP A 251 11.77 -41.42 17.69
N MET A 252 11.70 -42.52 16.93
CA MET A 252 12.07 -43.84 17.42
C MET A 252 13.53 -43.91 17.85
N LEU A 253 14.45 -43.38 17.05
CA LEU A 253 15.87 -43.35 17.39
C LEU A 253 16.14 -42.55 18.67
N SER A 254 15.56 -41.34 18.80
CA SER A 254 15.70 -40.51 19.97
C SER A 254 15.15 -41.20 21.23
N MET A 255 13.99 -41.84 21.14
CA MET A 255 13.43 -42.62 22.25
C MET A 255 14.35 -43.75 22.64
N TYR A 256 14.88 -44.52 21.70
CA TYR A 256 15.84 -45.60 21.97
C TYR A 256 17.09 -45.10 22.70
N LEU A 257 17.70 -44.01 22.21
CA LEU A 257 18.90 -43.42 22.84
C LEU A 257 18.62 -42.93 24.26
N LEU A 258 17.49 -42.26 24.49
CA LEU A 258 17.14 -41.74 25.81
C LEU A 258 16.81 -42.85 26.82
N LEU A 259 16.07 -43.87 26.40
CA LEU A 259 15.64 -44.96 27.29
C LEU A 259 16.72 -45.99 27.51
N GLN A 260 17.37 -46.45 26.42
CA GLN A 260 18.29 -47.61 26.52
C GLN A 260 19.73 -47.19 26.83
N ILE A 261 20.19 -46.06 26.32
CA ILE A 261 21.59 -45.64 26.50
C ILE A 261 21.73 -44.70 27.71
N LEU A 262 20.82 -43.69 27.80
CA LEU A 262 20.87 -42.70 28.89
C LEU A 262 20.04 -43.10 30.11
N SER A 263 19.29 -44.19 30.05
CA SER A 263 18.44 -44.74 31.15
C SER A 263 17.53 -43.67 31.77
N THR A 264 16.95 -42.80 30.97
CA THR A 264 16.05 -41.73 31.45
C THR A 264 14.63 -42.29 31.68
N GLY A 265 13.82 -41.58 32.47
CA GLY A 265 12.41 -41.97 32.64
C GLY A 265 11.59 -41.78 31.35
N GLU A 266 10.59 -42.63 31.13
CA GLU A 266 9.78 -42.66 29.90
C GLU A 266 9.11 -41.32 29.58
N LEU A 267 8.55 -40.63 30.58
CA LEU A 267 7.89 -39.33 30.41
C LEU A 267 8.89 -38.29 29.96
N PHE A 268 10.06 -38.23 30.56
CA PHE A 268 11.13 -37.29 30.17
C PHE A 268 11.60 -37.59 28.75
N ALA A 269 11.89 -38.83 28.43
CA ALA A 269 12.28 -39.28 27.07
C ALA A 269 11.26 -38.81 26.02
N LYS A 270 9.96 -39.03 26.31
CA LYS A 270 8.88 -38.63 25.37
C LYS A 270 8.77 -37.12 25.17
N ILE A 271 8.89 -36.34 26.22
CA ILE A 271 8.86 -34.88 26.12
C ILE A 271 10.05 -34.35 25.26
N VAL A 272 11.25 -34.82 25.58
CA VAL A 272 12.47 -34.39 24.86
C VAL A 272 12.38 -34.79 23.39
N THR A 273 11.99 -36.04 23.10
CA THR A 273 11.82 -36.50 21.71
C THR A 273 10.79 -35.69 20.94
N ASN A 274 9.65 -35.37 21.53
CA ASN A 274 8.65 -34.53 20.88
C ASN A 274 9.20 -33.14 20.54
N ILE A 275 9.97 -32.51 21.44
CA ILE A 275 10.61 -31.24 21.18
C ILE A 275 11.59 -31.34 19.99
N ILE A 276 12.42 -32.37 19.98
CA ILE A 276 13.37 -32.63 18.88
C ILE A 276 12.62 -32.78 17.55
N VAL A 277 11.57 -33.59 17.50
CA VAL A 277 10.77 -33.84 16.29
C VAL A 277 10.09 -32.54 15.79
N VAL A 278 9.56 -31.72 16.67
CA VAL A 278 8.96 -30.43 16.31
C VAL A 278 10.00 -29.50 15.69
N ILE A 279 11.18 -29.39 16.30
CA ILE A 279 12.28 -28.57 15.79
C ILE A 279 12.74 -29.07 14.42
N LEU A 280 12.96 -30.37 14.27
CA LEU A 280 13.39 -30.98 13.00
C LEU A 280 12.35 -30.75 11.89
N ASN A 281 11.08 -30.95 12.18
CA ASN A 281 10.00 -30.72 11.22
C ASN A 281 9.93 -29.24 10.78
N TYR A 282 10.16 -28.32 11.70
CA TYR A 282 10.27 -26.89 11.37
C TYR A 282 11.46 -26.60 10.45
N ILE A 283 12.64 -27.11 10.80
CA ILE A 283 13.87 -26.94 10.01
C ILE A 283 13.71 -27.53 8.61
N PHE A 284 13.19 -28.76 8.51
CA PHE A 284 12.95 -29.43 7.23
C PHE A 284 11.94 -28.65 6.37
N SER A 285 10.86 -28.18 6.98
CA SER A 285 9.86 -27.36 6.28
C SER A 285 10.47 -26.06 5.73
N LYS A 286 11.25 -25.36 6.54
CA LYS A 286 11.83 -24.07 6.19
C LYS A 286 12.96 -24.16 5.17
N LEU A 287 13.90 -25.09 5.39
CA LEU A 287 15.15 -25.15 4.61
C LEU A 287 15.04 -26.01 3.34
N PHE A 288 14.22 -27.05 3.36
CA PHE A 288 14.19 -28.04 2.29
C PHE A 288 12.89 -28.09 1.50
N ILE A 289 11.73 -27.83 2.16
CA ILE A 289 10.43 -28.00 1.51
C ILE A 289 9.93 -26.70 0.92
N PHE A 290 9.73 -25.67 1.75
CA PHE A 290 9.16 -24.36 1.37
C PHE A 290 10.24 -23.31 1.14
N LYS A 291 11.29 -23.65 0.44
CA LYS A 291 12.38 -22.74 0.12
C LYS A 291 11.88 -21.60 -0.76
N LYS A 292 12.02 -20.36 -0.27
CA LYS A 292 11.75 -19.14 -1.04
C LYS A 292 12.75 -18.93 -2.16
#